data_2da82b1a65c116e410f2102c5d7e583f
#
_entry.id   2da82b1a65c116e410f2102c5d7e583f
#
_cell.length_a   1.000
_cell.length_b   1.000
_cell.length_c   1.000
_cell.angle_alpha   90.00
_cell.angle_beta   90.00
_cell.angle_gamma   90.00
#
_symmetry.space_group_name_H-M   'P 1'
#
loop_
_entity.id
_entity.type
_entity.pdbx_description
1 polymer ?
#
loop_
_entity_poly.entity_id
_entity_poly.type
_entity_poly.pdbx_seq_one_letter_code
_entity_poly.pdbx_strand_id
1 'polypeptide(L)' 'MKKGRQLFCNVCGKELKLERGIVKEGVFEATKEWGYFSNKDLEIHRFDICEVCYDKMIESFVIPVTIKKNHEVL' A
#
# COMPACT_ATOMS: atom_id res chain seq x y z
N MET A 1 -19.23 -5.15 18.71
CA MET A 1 -18.71 -4.68 18.42
C MET A 1 -18.34 -4.57 17.29
N LYS A 2 -18.08 -4.07 16.82
CA LYS A 2 -17.83 -3.95 15.70
C LYS A 2 -16.67 -4.13 15.52
N LYS A 3 -16.25 -4.61 14.90
CA LYS A 3 -15.20 -4.84 14.67
C LYS A 3 -14.65 -3.89 14.05
N GLY A 4 -13.82 -3.47 14.02
CA GLY A 4 -13.19 -2.46 13.43
C GLY A 4 -13.13 -2.60 12.03
N ARG A 5 -12.30 -1.91 11.33
CA ARG A 5 -12.25 -2.01 10.01
C ARG A 5 -11.48 -3.11 9.58
N GLN A 6 -11.70 -3.63 8.47
CA GLN A 6 -10.94 -4.67 7.87
C GLN A 6 -10.23 -4.11 6.67
N LEU A 7 -9.00 -4.55 6.46
CA LEU A 7 -8.24 -4.14 5.31
C LEU A 7 -7.99 -5.36 4.45
N PHE A 8 -8.06 -5.18 3.16
CA PHE A 8 -7.82 -6.27 2.22
C PHE A 8 -6.84 -5.83 1.18
N CYS A 9 -6.03 -6.75 0.69
CA CYS A 9 -5.12 -6.45 -0.39
C CYS A 9 -5.93 -6.26 -1.66
N ASN A 10 -5.75 -5.15 -2.32
CA ASN A 10 -6.51 -4.86 -3.53
C ASN A 10 -6.08 -5.72 -4.71
N VAL A 11 -4.94 -6.38 -4.61
CA VAL A 11 -4.46 -7.20 -5.70
C VAL A 11 -4.91 -8.65 -5.56
N CYS A 12 -4.67 -9.25 -4.42
CA CYS A 12 -5.00 -10.66 -4.25
C CYS A 12 -6.22 -10.91 -3.38
N GLY A 13 -6.72 -9.89 -2.73
CA GLY A 13 -7.94 -10.03 -1.95
C GLY A 13 -7.79 -10.60 -0.56
N LYS A 14 -6.57 -10.89 -0.15
CA LYS A 14 -6.41 -11.49 1.16
C LYS A 14 -6.63 -10.45 2.25
N GLU A 15 -7.13 -10.90 3.37
CA GLU A 15 -7.36 -10.01 4.49
C GLU A 15 -6.04 -9.71 5.18
N LEU A 16 -5.82 -8.44 5.48
CA LEU A 16 -4.59 -8.03 6.14
C LEU A 16 -4.82 -8.02 7.63
N LYS A 17 -3.79 -8.46 8.36
CA LYS A 17 -3.90 -8.58 9.78
C LYS A 17 -3.94 -7.29 10.51
N LEU A 18 -4.95 -7.11 11.33
CA LEU A 18 -5.06 -5.93 12.18
C LEU A 18 -5.16 -6.40 13.60
N GLU A 19 -4.53 -5.68 14.50
CA GLU A 19 -4.65 -6.01 15.88
C GLU A 19 -4.77 -4.70 16.60
N ARG A 20 -5.91 -4.46 17.24
CA ARG A 20 -6.17 -3.21 17.93
C ARG A 20 -6.01 -2.02 17.03
N GLY A 21 -6.45 -2.17 15.79
CA GLY A 21 -6.36 -1.09 14.83
C GLY A 21 -4.99 -0.89 14.22
N ILE A 22 -4.02 -1.73 14.57
CA ILE A 22 -2.68 -1.61 14.04
C ILE A 22 -2.42 -2.75 13.09
N VAL A 23 -1.91 -2.43 11.91
CA VAL A 23 -1.60 -3.46 10.92
C VAL A 23 -0.37 -4.21 11.38
N LYS A 24 -0.47 -5.51 11.46
CA LYS A 24 0.61 -6.34 11.97
C LYS A 24 1.37 -7.11 10.90
N GLU A 25 1.32 -6.64 9.68
CA GLU A 25 2.13 -7.26 8.64
C GLU A 25 2.49 -6.20 7.66
N GLY A 26 3.41 -6.49 6.78
CA GLY A 26 3.85 -5.51 5.80
C GLY A 26 2.72 -5.18 4.85
N VAL A 27 2.43 -3.92 4.71
CA VAL A 27 1.36 -3.46 3.85
C VAL A 27 1.83 -2.18 3.17
N PHE A 28 1.56 -2.09 1.89
CA PHE A 28 1.88 -0.87 1.17
C PHE A 28 0.57 -0.11 1.00
N GLU A 29 0.49 1.05 1.58
CA GLU A 29 -0.71 1.88 1.48
C GLU A 29 -0.41 2.99 0.52
N ALA A 30 -1.20 3.10 -0.52
CA ALA A 30 -0.96 4.10 -1.54
C ALA A 30 -2.15 5.03 -1.65
N THR A 31 -1.86 6.30 -1.77
CA THR A 31 -2.89 7.29 -1.96
C THR A 31 -2.37 8.28 -2.99
N LYS A 32 -3.16 8.58 -3.97
CA LYS A 32 -2.75 9.53 -4.98
C LYS A 32 -3.90 10.48 -5.29
N GLU A 33 -3.62 11.74 -5.15
CA GLU A 33 -4.57 12.76 -5.52
C GLU A 33 -4.14 13.24 -6.90
N TRP A 34 -4.98 12.99 -7.88
CA TRP A 34 -4.63 13.32 -9.26
C TRP A 34 -4.79 14.80 -9.49
N GLY A 35 -3.87 15.35 -10.22
CA GLY A 35 -3.83 16.79 -10.37
C GLY A 35 -4.41 17.29 -11.67
N TYR A 36 -4.24 18.60 -11.83
CA TYR A 36 -4.82 19.31 -12.92
C TYR A 36 -4.44 18.79 -14.29
N PHE A 37 -3.23 18.27 -14.46
CA PHE A 37 -2.82 17.78 -15.75
C PHE A 37 -3.14 16.34 -16.01
N SER A 38 -3.81 15.71 -15.07
CA SER A 38 -4.17 14.32 -15.24
C SER A 38 -5.59 14.23 -15.79
N ASN A 39 -5.87 13.14 -16.49
CA ASN A 39 -7.22 12.91 -16.95
C ASN A 39 -8.16 12.60 -15.78
N LYS A 40 -7.59 12.38 -14.60
CA LYS A 40 -8.36 12.05 -13.43
C LYS A 40 -8.37 13.18 -12.42
N ASP A 41 -8.30 14.40 -12.91
CA ASP A 41 -8.30 15.55 -12.02
C ASP A 41 -9.46 15.47 -11.06
N LEU A 42 -9.22 15.78 -9.81
CA LEU A 42 -10.19 15.77 -8.74
C LEU A 42 -10.51 14.36 -8.20
N GLU A 43 -9.82 13.36 -8.66
CA GLU A 43 -10.01 12.02 -8.12
C GLU A 43 -8.90 11.67 -7.16
N ILE A 44 -9.22 10.99 -6.10
CA ILE A 44 -8.24 10.50 -5.15
C ILE A 44 -8.35 8.99 -5.17
N HIS A 45 -7.25 8.33 -5.52
CA HIS A 45 -7.23 6.88 -5.56
C HIS A 45 -6.41 6.36 -4.41
N ARG A 46 -6.91 5.33 -3.75
CA ARG A 46 -6.10 4.74 -2.70
C ARG A 46 -6.32 3.25 -2.72
N PHE A 47 -5.30 2.53 -2.34
CA PHE A 47 -5.40 1.09 -2.26
C PHE A 47 -4.33 0.56 -1.32
N ASP A 48 -4.51 -0.69 -0.91
CA ASP A 48 -3.57 -1.33 -0.03
C ASP A 48 -3.14 -2.62 -0.69
N ILE A 49 -1.88 -2.98 -0.58
CA ILE A 49 -1.44 -4.26 -1.10
C ILE A 49 -0.54 -4.93 -0.09
N CYS A 50 -0.60 -6.25 -0.05
CA CYS A 50 0.21 -6.99 0.90
C CYS A 50 1.65 -7.03 0.39
N GLU A 51 2.55 -7.39 1.28
CA GLU A 51 3.96 -7.36 0.93
C GLU A 51 4.31 -8.27 -0.22
N VAL A 52 3.68 -9.44 -0.29
CA VAL A 52 3.96 -10.37 -1.37
C VAL A 52 3.56 -9.77 -2.72
N CYS A 53 2.41 -9.13 -2.77
CA CYS A 53 1.96 -8.50 -4.00
C CYS A 53 2.83 -7.30 -4.35
N TYR A 54 3.28 -6.59 -3.34
CA TYR A 54 4.18 -5.47 -3.56
C TYR A 54 5.48 -5.97 -4.19
N ASP A 55 6.03 -7.07 -3.65
CA ASP A 55 7.26 -7.61 -4.19
C ASP A 55 7.09 -8.01 -5.65
N LYS A 56 5.96 -8.60 -5.97
CA LYS A 56 5.73 -8.98 -7.36
C LYS A 56 5.57 -7.79 -8.27
N MET A 57 4.95 -6.75 -7.75
CA MET A 57 4.74 -5.55 -8.54
C MET A 57 6.06 -4.90 -8.91
N ILE A 58 6.95 -4.75 -7.94
CA ILE A 58 8.20 -4.06 -8.22
C ILE A 58 9.13 -4.89 -9.07
N GLU A 59 8.94 -6.19 -9.11
CA GLU A 59 9.76 -7.03 -9.97
C GLU A 59 9.51 -6.74 -11.43
N SER A 60 8.36 -6.20 -11.75
CA SER A 60 8.04 -5.91 -13.13
C SER A 60 8.48 -4.53 -13.55
N PHE A 61 9.09 -3.77 -12.68
CA PHE A 61 9.52 -2.42 -13.01
C PHE A 61 10.72 -2.48 -13.94
N VAL A 62 10.68 -1.71 -15.00
CA VAL A 62 11.81 -1.62 -15.90
C VAL A 62 12.98 -0.94 -15.21
N ILE A 63 12.67 0.09 -14.44
CA ILE A 63 13.69 0.76 -13.66
C ILE A 63 13.44 0.37 -12.23
N PRO A 64 14.40 -0.30 -11.59
CA PRO A 64 14.19 -0.82 -10.26
C PRO A 64 13.86 0.26 -9.24
N VAL A 65 13.14 -0.13 -8.23
CA VAL A 65 12.76 0.78 -7.17
C VAL A 65 14.01 1.18 -6.41
N THR A 66 14.04 2.40 -5.93
CA THR A 66 15.15 2.89 -5.14
C THR A 66 14.96 2.44 -3.70
N ILE A 67 15.96 1.80 -3.16
CA ILE A 67 15.90 1.31 -1.79
C ILE A 67 16.94 2.01 -0.95
N LYS A 68 16.49 2.62 0.16
CA LYS A 68 17.40 3.23 1.07
C LYS A 68 17.17 2.60 2.41
N LYS A 69 18.24 2.18 3.07
CA LYS A 69 18.11 1.61 4.37
C LYS A 69 18.25 2.70 5.39
N ASN A 70 17.29 2.74 6.29
CA ASN A 70 17.32 3.75 7.31
C ASN A 70 18.03 3.23 8.51
N HIS A 71 19.24 3.63 8.72
CA HIS A 71 19.98 3.19 9.83
C HIS A 71 19.82 3.99 11.02
N GLU A 72 19.01 4.86 11.15
CA GLU A 72 18.85 5.69 12.16
C GLU A 72 18.79 5.21 13.32
N VAL A 73 19.23 5.39 14.09
CA VAL A 73 19.25 4.82 15.12
C VAL A 73 19.02 5.62 16.02
N LEU A 74 18.73 5.99 16.40
CA LEU A 74 18.42 6.79 17.13
C LEU A 74 18.68 6.85 18.03
#